data_17528469205a002245a42a270e3da19f
#
_entry.id   17528469205a002245a42a270e3da19f
#
_cell.length_a   1.000
_cell.length_b   1.000
_cell.length_c   1.000
_cell.angle_alpha   90.00
_cell.angle_beta   90.00
_cell.angle_gamma   90.00
#
_symmetry.space_group_name_H-M   'P 1'
#
loop_
_entity.id
_entity.type
_entity.pdbx_description
1 polymer ?
#
loop_
_entity_poly.entity_id
_entity_poly.type
_entity_poly.pdbx_seq_one_letter_code
_entity_poly.pdbx_strand_id
1 'polypeptide(L)'
;MGNIMDYISWRGDLTFAQSPFNEVDNLILACFSYVNLDRIPAVTRQKGIELKTLVKEFKKLHTIKELKADKSFIRLAPFMMFEMAESVRFGNCVIRNYVNEIVTEAEQQFSAVEIVLDDGTSYISFRGTDDTIIGWKEDFNLSTGVVPAQKRAVEYMQRISDKASGMLRVGGHSKGGNLAIYGSVMCKSVHDKILEIYSNDGPGFSKEFQESPETAEMMPKIIRIIPEYSIIGTLLEHEKQPIIVASTSRGLLQHDGFSWTVQGPGFVRRDSLNKTALRFIEILHKWIDGMDMEQKRLLIEDLFATLQASGYENLSEVQSGGLKSLAAMVKRLDKFAPESRGMMQELLTAICGGWLEQLQENTKDKLSAIPQSFSDKILEKF
;
A
#
# COMPACT_ATOMS: atom_id res chain seq x y z
N MET A 1 -0.70 17.74 14.20
CA MET A 1 -1.32 16.67 13.44
C MET A 1 -0.34 15.51 13.45
N GLY A 2 -0.80 14.33 13.69
CA GLY A 2 0.03 13.12 13.79
C GLY A 2 -0.15 12.20 12.57
N ASN A 3 0.39 11.00 12.68
CA ASN A 3 0.17 9.90 11.74
C ASN A 3 -0.34 8.65 12.46
N ILE A 4 -0.31 7.48 11.82
CA ILE A 4 -0.83 6.23 12.40
C ILE A 4 -0.05 5.79 13.65
N MET A 5 1.25 6.10 13.78
CA MET A 5 2.05 5.81 14.99
C MET A 5 1.61 6.71 16.16
N ASP A 6 1.42 8.01 15.89
CA ASP A 6 0.89 8.94 16.89
C ASP A 6 -0.53 8.53 17.34
N TYR A 7 -1.36 8.04 16.39
CA TYR A 7 -2.70 7.53 16.70
C TYR A 7 -2.64 6.36 17.68
N ILE A 8 -1.77 5.37 17.48
CA ILE A 8 -1.60 4.27 18.40
C ILE A 8 -1.20 4.78 19.79
N SER A 9 -0.31 5.77 19.87
CA SER A 9 0.18 6.32 21.14
C SER A 9 -0.93 7.04 21.93
N TRP A 10 -1.81 7.80 21.31
CA TRP A 10 -2.83 8.59 22.03
C TRP A 10 -4.23 7.98 22.02
N ARG A 11 -4.58 7.11 21.03
CA ARG A 11 -5.89 6.45 20.92
C ARG A 11 -5.84 4.98 21.29
N GLY A 12 -4.65 4.42 21.42
CA GLY A 12 -4.43 3.03 21.84
C GLY A 12 -4.90 2.68 23.25
N ASP A 13 -5.32 3.66 24.05
CA ASP A 13 -5.91 3.51 25.37
C ASP A 13 -7.39 3.06 25.36
N LEU A 14 -8.08 3.11 24.20
CA LEU A 14 -9.50 2.78 24.05
C LEU A 14 -9.70 1.46 23.31
N THR A 15 -10.54 0.59 23.88
CA THR A 15 -11.01 -0.63 23.19
C THR A 15 -11.89 -0.29 22.00
N PHE A 16 -12.14 -1.28 21.10
CA PHE A 16 -13.08 -1.11 19.99
C PHE A 16 -14.54 -0.93 20.48
N ALA A 17 -14.88 -1.37 21.68
CA ALA A 17 -16.17 -1.11 22.30
C ALA A 17 -16.34 0.37 22.73
N GLN A 18 -15.27 0.99 23.22
CA GLN A 18 -15.28 2.41 23.65
C GLN A 18 -15.16 3.39 22.47
N SER A 19 -14.43 2.99 21.45
CA SER A 19 -14.26 3.74 20.20
C SER A 19 -14.34 2.75 19.03
N PRO A 20 -15.44 2.72 18.27
CA PRO A 20 -15.62 1.79 17.17
C PRO A 20 -14.48 1.81 16.16
N PHE A 21 -14.31 0.70 15.45
CA PHE A 21 -13.35 0.57 14.36
C PHE A 21 -13.49 1.71 13.36
N ASN A 22 -12.36 2.24 12.86
CA ASN A 22 -12.35 3.36 11.94
C ASN A 22 -11.27 3.19 10.85
N GLU A 23 -11.19 4.15 9.95
CA GLU A 23 -10.29 4.14 8.80
C GLU A 23 -8.80 4.18 9.16
N VAL A 24 -8.43 4.73 10.33
CA VAL A 24 -7.03 4.74 10.80
C VAL A 24 -6.64 3.36 11.31
N ASP A 25 -7.54 2.69 12.05
CA ASP A 25 -7.36 1.29 12.45
C ASP A 25 -7.17 0.39 11.22
N ASN A 26 -8.00 0.61 10.18
CA ASN A 26 -7.85 -0.10 8.91
C ASN A 26 -6.43 0.04 8.35
N LEU A 27 -5.90 1.26 8.24
CA LEU A 27 -4.56 1.46 7.67
C LEU A 27 -3.47 0.82 8.52
N ILE A 28 -3.57 0.90 9.86
CA ILE A 28 -2.67 0.23 10.79
C ILE A 28 -2.67 -1.28 10.53
N LEU A 29 -3.85 -1.89 10.44
CA LEU A 29 -3.98 -3.33 10.22
C LEU A 29 -3.57 -3.73 8.79
N ALA A 30 -3.79 -2.88 7.79
CA ALA A 30 -3.28 -3.08 6.44
C ALA A 30 -1.73 -3.05 6.41
N CYS A 31 -1.11 -2.08 7.07
CA CYS A 31 0.35 -1.98 7.19
C CYS A 31 0.97 -3.12 8.02
N PHE A 32 0.21 -3.73 8.93
CA PHE A 32 0.67 -4.90 9.68
C PHE A 32 1.08 -6.07 8.78
N SER A 33 0.44 -6.25 7.62
CA SER A 33 0.77 -7.32 6.67
C SER A 33 2.19 -7.25 6.11
N TYR A 34 2.89 -6.11 6.24
CA TYR A 34 4.28 -5.96 5.84
C TYR A 34 5.28 -6.56 6.84
N VAL A 35 4.85 -6.94 8.04
CA VAL A 35 5.72 -7.62 9.00
C VAL A 35 5.97 -9.06 8.53
N ASN A 36 7.23 -9.42 8.35
CA ASN A 36 7.59 -10.81 7.99
C ASN A 36 7.51 -11.71 9.22
N LEU A 37 6.57 -12.66 9.21
CA LEU A 37 6.30 -13.58 10.30
C LEU A 37 6.68 -15.05 9.98
N ASP A 38 7.41 -15.32 8.89
CA ASP A 38 7.69 -16.68 8.37
C ASP A 38 8.29 -17.63 9.40
N ARG A 39 9.09 -17.12 10.33
CA ARG A 39 9.81 -17.92 11.33
C ARG A 39 9.02 -18.16 12.61
N ILE A 40 7.72 -17.81 12.65
CA ILE A 40 6.86 -17.94 13.83
C ILE A 40 5.68 -18.88 13.51
N PRO A 41 5.81 -20.20 13.69
CA PRO A 41 4.80 -21.18 13.24
C PRO A 41 3.41 -21.00 13.88
N ALA A 42 3.31 -20.33 15.03
CA ALA A 42 2.03 -20.11 15.68
C ALA A 42 1.06 -19.25 14.86
N VAL A 43 1.57 -18.30 14.04
CA VAL A 43 0.74 -17.41 13.22
C VAL A 43 0.06 -18.13 12.04
N THR A 44 0.58 -19.28 11.60
CA THR A 44 -0.02 -20.04 10.48
C THR A 44 -1.21 -20.89 10.91
N ARG A 45 -1.38 -21.10 12.23
CA ARG A 45 -2.39 -22.00 12.80
C ARG A 45 -3.73 -21.27 12.98
N GLN A 46 -4.84 -22.04 12.97
CA GLN A 46 -6.19 -21.54 13.24
C GLN A 46 -6.32 -20.92 14.65
N LYS A 47 -5.67 -21.47 15.66
CA LYS A 47 -5.66 -20.91 17.01
C LYS A 47 -4.98 -19.56 17.06
N GLY A 48 -3.91 -19.38 16.28
CA GLY A 48 -3.12 -18.16 16.24
C GLY A 48 -2.30 -17.93 17.52
N ILE A 49 -1.87 -16.68 17.67
CA ILE A 49 -1.08 -16.17 18.79
C ILE A 49 -1.49 -14.76 19.12
N GLU A 50 -1.61 -14.41 20.39
CA GLU A 50 -1.85 -13.03 20.83
C GLU A 50 -0.70 -12.11 20.41
N LEU A 51 -1.02 -10.88 20.02
CA LEU A 51 -0.05 -9.90 19.51
C LEU A 51 1.09 -9.63 20.52
N LYS A 52 0.78 -9.51 21.81
CA LYS A 52 1.80 -9.34 22.87
C LYS A 52 2.80 -10.51 22.91
N THR A 53 2.32 -11.72 22.70
CA THR A 53 3.16 -12.92 22.69
C THR A 53 3.94 -13.01 21.37
N LEU A 54 3.29 -12.66 20.25
CA LEU A 54 3.93 -12.59 18.94
C LEU A 54 5.14 -11.66 18.95
N VAL A 55 5.01 -10.46 19.52
CA VAL A 55 6.12 -9.50 19.63
C VAL A 55 7.30 -10.06 20.44
N LYS A 56 7.03 -10.80 21.52
CA LYS A 56 8.10 -11.46 22.28
C LYS A 56 8.85 -12.50 21.46
N GLU A 57 8.13 -13.32 20.66
CA GLU A 57 8.75 -14.30 19.76
C GLU A 57 9.51 -13.61 18.62
N PHE A 58 8.94 -12.55 18.03
CA PHE A 58 9.56 -11.78 16.96
C PHE A 58 10.90 -11.15 17.41
N LYS A 59 10.95 -10.55 18.61
CA LYS A 59 12.16 -9.94 19.17
C LYS A 59 13.28 -10.95 19.48
N LYS A 60 12.98 -12.25 19.57
CA LYS A 60 14.01 -13.30 19.68
C LYS A 60 14.68 -13.59 18.34
N LEU A 61 14.00 -13.32 17.24
CA LEU A 61 14.43 -13.62 15.87
C LEU A 61 15.08 -12.44 15.15
N HIS A 62 14.79 -11.20 15.59
CA HIS A 62 15.21 -9.96 14.95
C HIS A 62 15.76 -8.97 15.97
N THR A 63 16.91 -8.43 15.69
CA THR A 63 17.50 -7.36 16.51
C THR A 63 16.98 -5.98 16.06
N ILE A 64 16.87 -5.04 16.99
CA ILE A 64 16.50 -3.65 16.68
C ILE A 64 17.48 -3.03 15.65
N LYS A 65 18.77 -3.41 15.72
CA LYS A 65 19.78 -2.91 14.78
C LYS A 65 19.49 -3.36 13.34
N GLU A 66 19.11 -4.61 13.13
CA GLU A 66 18.71 -5.13 11.80
C GLU A 66 17.46 -4.43 11.27
N LEU A 67 16.41 -4.29 12.12
CA LEU A 67 15.18 -3.62 11.74
C LEU A 67 15.40 -2.15 11.36
N LYS A 68 16.30 -1.44 12.07
CA LYS A 68 16.67 -0.06 11.74
C LYS A 68 17.51 0.07 10.47
N ALA A 69 18.18 -0.99 10.04
CA ALA A 69 19.00 -0.99 8.84
C ALA A 69 18.16 -1.08 7.54
N ASP A 70 16.91 -1.51 7.63
CA ASP A 70 15.97 -1.51 6.51
C ASP A 70 15.70 -0.06 6.05
N LYS A 71 15.77 0.19 4.74
CA LYS A 71 15.57 1.51 4.12
C LYS A 71 14.25 1.62 3.35
N SER A 72 13.49 0.52 3.25
CA SER A 72 12.21 0.51 2.56
C SER A 72 11.17 1.42 3.25
N PHE A 73 10.14 1.84 2.55
CA PHE A 73 9.03 2.60 3.16
C PHE A 73 8.26 1.78 4.19
N ILE A 74 8.30 0.44 4.08
CA ILE A 74 7.64 -0.47 5.03
C ILE A 74 8.45 -0.72 6.33
N ARG A 75 9.65 -0.15 6.44
CA ARG A 75 10.57 -0.34 7.61
C ARG A 75 9.98 -0.04 8.97
N LEU A 76 8.91 0.76 9.00
CA LEU A 76 8.23 1.10 10.25
C LEU A 76 7.22 0.04 10.71
N ALA A 77 6.83 -0.92 9.87
CA ALA A 77 5.82 -1.91 10.20
C ALA A 77 6.18 -2.77 11.44
N PRO A 78 7.41 -3.26 11.66
CA PRO A 78 7.78 -3.96 12.88
C PRO A 78 7.68 -3.08 14.13
N PHE A 79 8.06 -1.81 14.05
CA PHE A 79 7.99 -0.86 15.17
C PHE A 79 6.53 -0.50 15.49
N MET A 80 5.69 -0.36 14.47
CA MET A 80 4.24 -0.21 14.63
C MET A 80 3.64 -1.42 15.36
N MET A 81 4.01 -2.64 14.98
CA MET A 81 3.59 -3.86 15.67
C MET A 81 3.99 -3.83 17.15
N PHE A 82 5.16 -3.29 17.51
CA PHE A 82 5.58 -3.16 18.92
C PHE A 82 4.67 -2.20 19.69
N GLU A 83 4.37 -1.02 19.14
CA GLU A 83 3.45 -0.06 19.76
C GLU A 83 2.01 -0.63 19.86
N MET A 84 1.53 -1.31 18.81
CA MET A 84 0.22 -1.99 18.85
C MET A 84 0.14 -2.99 20.03
N ALA A 85 1.20 -3.77 20.25
CA ALA A 85 1.22 -4.78 21.31
C ALA A 85 1.14 -4.18 22.73
N GLU A 86 1.66 -2.97 22.92
CA GLU A 86 1.60 -2.25 24.21
C GLU A 86 0.25 -1.52 24.41
N SER A 87 -0.54 -1.33 23.34
CA SER A 87 -1.82 -0.63 23.41
C SER A 87 -2.94 -1.51 23.99
N VAL A 88 -3.94 -0.89 24.60
CA VAL A 88 -5.20 -1.55 25.02
C VAL A 88 -5.98 -1.98 23.77
N ARG A 89 -5.99 -1.13 22.72
CA ARG A 89 -6.77 -1.30 21.50
C ARG A 89 -6.38 -2.53 20.68
N PHE A 90 -5.10 -2.78 20.52
CA PHE A 90 -4.60 -3.86 19.65
C PHE A 90 -3.89 -5.00 20.41
N GLY A 91 -3.46 -4.77 21.63
CA GLY A 91 -2.57 -5.70 22.34
C GLY A 91 -3.14 -7.10 22.57
N ASN A 92 -4.46 -7.24 22.60
CA ASN A 92 -5.16 -8.52 22.75
C ASN A 92 -5.59 -9.15 21.42
N CYS A 93 -5.30 -8.51 20.27
CA CYS A 93 -5.59 -9.10 18.97
C CYS A 93 -4.91 -10.45 18.80
N VAL A 94 -5.57 -11.38 18.12
CA VAL A 94 -5.00 -12.70 17.79
C VAL A 94 -4.61 -12.72 16.32
N ILE A 95 -3.34 -13.02 16.05
CA ILE A 95 -2.76 -13.13 14.71
C ILE A 95 -2.78 -14.60 14.31
N ARG A 96 -3.40 -14.89 13.16
CA ARG A 96 -3.57 -16.27 12.69
C ARG A 96 -3.65 -16.38 11.16
N ASN A 97 -3.65 -17.61 10.66
CA ASN A 97 -3.82 -17.92 9.23
C ASN A 97 -2.85 -17.17 8.31
N TYR A 98 -1.70 -16.75 8.82
CA TYR A 98 -0.66 -16.10 8.04
C TYR A 98 -0.17 -16.99 6.91
N VAL A 99 -0.01 -16.39 5.74
CA VAL A 99 0.55 -16.99 4.53
C VAL A 99 1.54 -16.00 3.93
N ASN A 100 2.69 -16.50 3.49
CA ASN A 100 3.67 -15.76 2.71
C ASN A 100 4.26 -16.70 1.67
N GLU A 101 3.90 -16.49 0.40
CA GLU A 101 4.26 -17.33 -0.73
C GLU A 101 4.99 -16.49 -1.77
N ILE A 102 6.21 -16.86 -2.09
CA ILE A 102 7.01 -16.28 -3.16
C ILE A 102 7.32 -17.40 -4.14
N VAL A 103 6.74 -17.31 -5.34
CA VAL A 103 6.99 -18.29 -6.43
C VAL A 103 7.66 -17.53 -7.57
N THR A 104 9.00 -17.58 -7.59
CA THR A 104 9.84 -16.82 -8.52
C THR A 104 9.54 -17.19 -9.99
N GLU A 105 9.27 -18.46 -10.28
CA GLU A 105 8.98 -18.96 -11.65
C GLU A 105 7.64 -18.45 -12.20
N ALA A 106 6.68 -18.09 -11.31
CA ALA A 106 5.37 -17.59 -11.68
C ALA A 106 5.26 -16.06 -11.47
N GLU A 107 6.36 -15.38 -11.15
CA GLU A 107 6.37 -13.95 -10.75
C GLU A 107 5.27 -13.63 -9.70
N GLN A 108 4.98 -14.60 -8.81
CA GLN A 108 3.90 -14.50 -7.84
C GLN A 108 4.46 -14.18 -6.46
N GLN A 109 4.01 -13.06 -5.91
CA GLN A 109 4.19 -12.72 -4.51
C GLN A 109 2.82 -12.53 -3.85
N PHE A 110 2.49 -13.41 -2.89
CA PHE A 110 1.24 -13.36 -2.16
C PHE A 110 1.49 -13.47 -0.66
N SER A 111 0.94 -12.56 0.12
CA SER A 111 0.93 -12.66 1.58
C SER A 111 -0.37 -12.12 2.14
N ALA A 112 -0.89 -12.80 3.16
CA ALA A 112 -2.09 -12.41 3.86
C ALA A 112 -2.05 -12.89 5.32
N VAL A 113 -2.79 -12.19 6.18
CA VAL A 113 -2.92 -12.54 7.59
C VAL A 113 -4.32 -12.20 8.10
N GLU A 114 -4.84 -13.00 8.99
CA GLU A 114 -6.09 -12.72 9.72
C GLU A 114 -5.75 -12.20 11.13
N ILE A 115 -6.35 -11.07 11.49
CA ILE A 115 -6.21 -10.39 12.77
C ILE A 115 -7.58 -10.37 13.43
N VAL A 116 -7.76 -11.17 14.49
CA VAL A 116 -9.00 -11.20 15.27
C VAL A 116 -8.97 -10.07 16.29
N LEU A 117 -9.99 -9.21 16.26
CA LEU A 117 -10.13 -8.05 17.12
C LEU A 117 -10.91 -8.41 18.41
N ASP A 118 -10.84 -7.56 19.43
CA ASP A 118 -11.54 -7.77 20.69
C ASP A 118 -13.06 -7.50 20.63
N ASP A 119 -13.53 -6.90 19.52
CA ASP A 119 -14.95 -6.73 19.22
C ASP A 119 -15.61 -7.99 18.60
N GLY A 120 -14.85 -9.08 18.46
CA GLY A 120 -15.27 -10.34 17.87
C GLY A 120 -15.27 -10.38 16.34
N THR A 121 -14.86 -9.30 15.67
CA THR A 121 -14.66 -9.27 14.22
C THR A 121 -13.24 -9.72 13.84
N SER A 122 -13.03 -10.12 12.60
CA SER A 122 -11.70 -10.35 12.05
C SER A 122 -11.38 -9.33 10.96
N TYR A 123 -10.13 -8.86 10.92
CA TYR A 123 -9.58 -8.09 9.82
C TYR A 123 -8.67 -8.98 8.97
N ILE A 124 -8.99 -9.10 7.69
CA ILE A 124 -8.16 -9.82 6.72
C ILE A 124 -7.25 -8.80 6.04
N SER A 125 -5.96 -8.90 6.29
CA SER A 125 -4.95 -8.01 5.73
C SER A 125 -4.19 -8.68 4.59
N PHE A 126 -4.30 -8.11 3.38
CA PHE A 126 -3.50 -8.49 2.23
C PHE A 126 -2.29 -7.57 2.11
N ARG A 127 -1.10 -8.16 1.96
CA ARG A 127 0.14 -7.42 1.77
C ARG A 127 0.22 -6.88 0.34
N GLY A 128 0.60 -5.62 0.23
CA GLY A 128 1.02 -5.01 -1.01
C GLY A 128 2.41 -5.45 -1.46
N THR A 129 2.88 -4.82 -2.51
CA THR A 129 4.25 -4.96 -2.98
C THR A 129 5.21 -4.21 -2.04
N ASP A 130 6.43 -4.67 -1.95
CA ASP A 130 7.51 -3.90 -1.32
C ASP A 130 7.90 -2.68 -2.20
N ASP A 131 8.80 -1.82 -1.71
CA ASP A 131 9.24 -0.59 -2.42
C ASP A 131 10.13 -0.88 -3.64
N THR A 132 10.26 -2.16 -4.06
CA THR A 132 11.13 -2.52 -5.18
C THR A 132 10.52 -2.10 -6.53
N ILE A 133 11.37 -1.63 -7.45
CA ILE A 133 10.97 -1.29 -8.82
C ILE A 133 10.32 -2.51 -9.51
N ILE A 134 10.80 -3.73 -9.23
CA ILE A 134 10.23 -4.98 -9.77
C ILE A 134 8.81 -5.20 -9.25
N GLY A 135 8.59 -4.97 -7.97
CA GLY A 135 7.27 -5.10 -7.36
C GLY A 135 6.26 -4.12 -7.95
N TRP A 136 6.65 -2.88 -8.16
CA TRP A 136 5.81 -1.87 -8.83
C TRP A 136 5.48 -2.24 -10.28
N LYS A 137 6.40 -2.92 -10.98
CA LYS A 137 6.13 -3.48 -12.31
C LYS A 137 4.99 -4.50 -12.29
N GLU A 138 4.93 -5.36 -11.26
CA GLU A 138 3.81 -6.29 -11.07
C GLU A 138 2.47 -5.57 -10.88
N ASP A 139 2.47 -4.44 -10.15
CA ASP A 139 1.25 -3.64 -9.95
C ASP A 139 0.72 -3.06 -11.26
N PHE A 140 1.59 -2.63 -12.16
CA PHE A 140 1.18 -2.21 -13.50
C PHE A 140 0.68 -3.37 -14.36
N ASN A 141 1.20 -4.59 -14.18
CA ASN A 141 0.74 -5.79 -14.88
C ASN A 141 -0.71 -6.19 -14.52
N LEU A 142 -1.28 -5.69 -13.42
CA LEU A 142 -2.71 -5.81 -13.11
C LEU A 142 -3.60 -5.23 -14.23
N SER A 143 -3.07 -4.33 -15.06
CA SER A 143 -3.76 -3.80 -16.24
C SER A 143 -3.91 -4.80 -17.40
N THR A 144 -3.14 -5.89 -17.36
CA THR A 144 -3.08 -6.87 -18.46
C THR A 144 -3.94 -8.12 -18.23
N GLY A 145 -4.63 -8.22 -17.08
CA GLY A 145 -5.52 -9.34 -16.78
C GLY A 145 -5.48 -9.81 -15.33
N VAL A 146 -6.11 -10.93 -15.06
CA VAL A 146 -6.16 -11.54 -13.72
C VAL A 146 -4.80 -12.14 -13.38
N VAL A 147 -4.16 -11.61 -12.34
CA VAL A 147 -2.83 -12.09 -11.89
C VAL A 147 -2.95 -13.24 -10.90
N PRO A 148 -1.92 -14.10 -10.76
CA PRO A 148 -1.93 -15.23 -9.83
C PRO A 148 -2.26 -14.84 -8.40
N ALA A 149 -1.76 -13.69 -7.90
CA ALA A 149 -2.03 -13.20 -6.55
C ALA A 149 -3.53 -12.93 -6.30
N GLN A 150 -4.28 -12.46 -7.30
CA GLN A 150 -5.74 -12.27 -7.20
C GLN A 150 -6.47 -13.61 -7.02
N LYS A 151 -6.09 -14.66 -7.77
CA LYS A 151 -6.65 -16.01 -7.59
C LYS A 151 -6.37 -16.54 -6.18
N ARG A 152 -5.13 -16.34 -5.69
CA ARG A 152 -4.77 -16.72 -4.33
C ARG A 152 -5.56 -15.95 -3.26
N ALA A 153 -5.89 -14.67 -3.51
CA ALA A 153 -6.74 -13.91 -2.60
C ALA A 153 -8.14 -14.52 -2.49
N VAL A 154 -8.75 -14.96 -3.59
CA VAL A 154 -10.05 -15.65 -3.57
C VAL A 154 -9.96 -16.97 -2.80
N GLU A 155 -8.95 -17.79 -3.04
CA GLU A 155 -8.74 -19.05 -2.32
C GLU A 155 -8.50 -18.84 -0.82
N TYR A 156 -7.75 -17.78 -0.47
CA TYR A 156 -7.54 -17.40 0.92
C TYR A 156 -8.85 -16.99 1.59
N MET A 157 -9.66 -16.14 0.94
CA MET A 157 -10.97 -15.72 1.44
C MET A 157 -11.93 -16.91 1.61
N GLN A 158 -11.97 -17.84 0.65
CA GLN A 158 -12.77 -19.06 0.77
C GLN A 158 -12.36 -19.87 2.00
N ARG A 159 -11.07 -20.09 2.21
CA ARG A 159 -10.55 -20.83 3.38
C ARG A 159 -10.92 -20.14 4.71
N ILE A 160 -10.90 -18.81 4.74
CA ILE A 160 -11.33 -18.06 5.94
C ILE A 160 -12.84 -18.17 6.12
N SER A 161 -13.64 -18.03 5.05
CA SER A 161 -15.10 -18.15 5.10
C SER A 161 -15.56 -19.47 5.74
N ASP A 162 -14.91 -20.58 5.38
CA ASP A 162 -15.26 -21.91 5.87
C ASP A 162 -15.05 -22.06 7.40
N LYS A 163 -14.20 -21.20 7.99
CA LYS A 163 -13.78 -21.27 9.40
C LYS A 163 -14.24 -20.10 10.26
N ALA A 164 -14.64 -18.98 9.63
CA ALA A 164 -15.00 -17.77 10.36
C ALA A 164 -16.39 -17.88 10.98
N SER A 165 -16.47 -17.65 12.28
CA SER A 165 -17.74 -17.52 13.02
C SER A 165 -18.23 -16.08 13.15
N GLY A 166 -17.38 -15.08 12.89
CA GLY A 166 -17.64 -13.65 13.04
C GLY A 166 -17.70 -12.91 11.71
N MET A 167 -18.03 -11.62 11.80
CA MET A 167 -18.01 -10.69 10.68
C MET A 167 -16.57 -10.33 10.30
N LEU A 168 -16.36 -9.97 9.04
CA LEU A 168 -15.05 -9.70 8.45
C LEU A 168 -14.95 -8.25 7.99
N ARG A 169 -13.82 -7.63 8.25
CA ARG A 169 -13.30 -6.48 7.50
C ARG A 169 -12.13 -6.96 6.67
N VAL A 170 -12.00 -6.45 5.49
CA VAL A 170 -10.94 -6.88 4.56
C VAL A 170 -10.23 -5.64 4.07
N GLY A 171 -8.90 -5.66 4.02
CA GLY A 171 -8.18 -4.50 3.50
C GLY A 171 -6.73 -4.80 3.18
N GLY A 172 -6.08 -3.81 2.59
CA GLY A 172 -4.66 -3.83 2.27
C GLY A 172 -4.20 -2.47 1.78
N HIS A 173 -2.90 -2.32 1.65
CA HIS A 173 -2.24 -1.14 1.12
C HIS A 173 -1.60 -1.50 -0.23
N SER A 174 -1.60 -0.57 -1.19
CA SER A 174 -1.02 -0.81 -2.52
C SER A 174 -1.70 -2.00 -3.22
N LYS A 175 -0.96 -2.92 -3.84
CA LYS A 175 -1.49 -4.16 -4.41
C LYS A 175 -2.40 -4.92 -3.42
N GLY A 176 -2.10 -4.86 -2.12
CA GLY A 176 -2.94 -5.46 -1.09
C GLY A 176 -4.36 -4.91 -1.07
N GLY A 177 -4.57 -3.63 -1.38
CA GLY A 177 -5.89 -3.02 -1.54
C GLY A 177 -6.66 -3.56 -2.75
N ASN A 178 -5.98 -3.81 -3.87
CA ASN A 178 -6.55 -4.49 -5.02
C ASN A 178 -6.94 -5.94 -4.68
N LEU A 179 -6.04 -6.69 -4.02
CA LEU A 179 -6.31 -8.07 -3.59
C LEU A 179 -7.49 -8.15 -2.62
N ALA A 180 -7.63 -7.16 -1.72
CA ALA A 180 -8.74 -7.07 -0.76
C ALA A 180 -10.09 -6.94 -1.49
N ILE A 181 -10.18 -6.04 -2.48
CA ILE A 181 -11.39 -5.88 -3.29
C ILE A 181 -11.64 -7.15 -4.12
N TYR A 182 -10.63 -7.60 -4.90
CA TYR A 182 -10.79 -8.75 -5.79
C TYR A 182 -11.18 -10.03 -5.05
N GLY A 183 -10.46 -10.35 -3.97
CA GLY A 183 -10.74 -11.53 -3.14
C GLY A 183 -12.12 -11.50 -2.51
N SER A 184 -12.57 -10.32 -2.06
CA SER A 184 -13.90 -10.14 -1.47
C SER A 184 -15.02 -10.25 -2.49
N VAL A 185 -14.87 -9.62 -3.66
CA VAL A 185 -15.89 -9.60 -4.73
C VAL A 185 -16.05 -10.97 -5.36
N MET A 186 -14.93 -11.65 -5.66
CA MET A 186 -14.97 -12.94 -6.37
C MET A 186 -15.26 -14.14 -5.47
N CYS A 187 -15.17 -13.99 -4.15
CA CYS A 187 -15.48 -15.03 -3.18
C CYS A 187 -16.90 -14.89 -2.63
N LYS A 188 -17.92 -15.36 -3.35
CA LYS A 188 -19.34 -15.22 -2.96
C LYS A 188 -19.68 -15.73 -1.56
N SER A 189 -18.99 -16.76 -1.08
CA SER A 189 -19.25 -17.34 0.25
C SER A 189 -18.96 -16.41 1.43
N VAL A 190 -18.27 -15.27 1.21
CA VAL A 190 -17.98 -14.28 2.25
C VAL A 190 -18.87 -13.04 2.18
N HIS A 191 -19.70 -12.84 1.14
CA HIS A 191 -20.43 -11.60 0.91
C HIS A 191 -21.27 -11.19 2.12
N ASP A 192 -22.01 -12.13 2.72
CA ASP A 192 -22.86 -11.88 3.90
C ASP A 192 -22.06 -11.63 5.18
N LYS A 193 -20.78 -12.06 5.22
CA LYS A 193 -19.90 -11.89 6.38
C LYS A 193 -19.09 -10.60 6.32
N ILE A 194 -18.96 -9.96 5.16
CA ILE A 194 -18.16 -8.75 5.01
C ILE A 194 -18.93 -7.53 5.47
N LEU A 195 -18.32 -6.76 6.38
CA LEU A 195 -18.77 -5.43 6.82
C LEU A 195 -18.24 -4.36 5.87
N GLU A 196 -16.93 -4.33 5.66
CA GLU A 196 -16.21 -3.28 4.94
C GLU A 196 -15.02 -3.85 4.19
N ILE A 197 -14.71 -3.27 3.02
CA ILE A 197 -13.56 -3.61 2.19
C ILE A 197 -12.76 -2.34 1.97
N TYR A 198 -11.52 -2.31 2.43
CA TYR A 198 -10.65 -1.16 2.36
C TYR A 198 -9.54 -1.32 1.32
N SER A 199 -9.43 -0.35 0.43
CA SER A 199 -8.28 -0.20 -0.46
C SER A 199 -7.54 1.08 -0.11
N ASN A 200 -6.36 0.94 0.46
CA ASN A 200 -5.49 2.06 0.81
C ASN A 200 -4.47 2.26 -0.31
N ASP A 201 -4.69 3.23 -1.17
CA ASP A 201 -3.88 3.57 -2.34
C ASP A 201 -3.60 2.37 -3.26
N GLY A 202 -4.60 1.48 -3.41
CA GLY A 202 -4.51 0.32 -4.28
C GLY A 202 -4.94 0.62 -5.71
N PRO A 203 -4.33 -0.02 -6.74
CA PRO A 203 -4.72 0.14 -8.13
C PRO A 203 -6.13 -0.42 -8.39
N GLY A 204 -6.77 0.08 -9.46
CA GLY A 204 -8.09 -0.34 -9.90
C GLY A 204 -8.12 -1.69 -10.63
N PHE A 205 -9.09 -1.82 -11.54
CA PHE A 205 -9.40 -3.06 -12.21
C PHE A 205 -9.70 -2.84 -13.69
N SER A 206 -9.86 -3.93 -14.44
CA SER A 206 -10.38 -3.86 -15.80
C SER A 206 -11.85 -3.40 -15.78
N LYS A 207 -12.30 -2.82 -16.89
CA LYS A 207 -13.69 -2.39 -17.06
C LYS A 207 -14.67 -3.53 -16.85
N GLU A 208 -14.36 -4.74 -17.37
CA GLU A 208 -15.23 -5.91 -17.21
C GLU A 208 -15.42 -6.30 -15.73
N PHE A 209 -14.37 -6.22 -14.91
CA PHE A 209 -14.50 -6.47 -13.48
C PHE A 209 -15.37 -5.41 -12.80
N GLN A 210 -15.17 -4.13 -13.12
CA GLN A 210 -15.94 -3.03 -12.54
C GLN A 210 -17.44 -3.13 -12.89
N GLU A 211 -17.78 -3.50 -14.12
CA GLU A 211 -19.16 -3.63 -14.59
C GLU A 211 -19.80 -4.98 -14.20
N SER A 212 -19.09 -5.86 -13.48
CA SER A 212 -19.64 -7.17 -13.11
C SER A 212 -20.74 -7.07 -12.04
N PRO A 213 -21.74 -7.96 -12.07
CA PRO A 213 -22.80 -8.02 -11.06
C PRO A 213 -22.25 -8.19 -9.64
N GLU A 214 -21.17 -8.97 -9.48
CA GLU A 214 -20.52 -9.22 -8.21
C GLU A 214 -19.88 -7.93 -7.65
N THR A 215 -19.26 -7.12 -8.49
CA THR A 215 -18.72 -5.81 -8.10
C THR A 215 -19.84 -4.86 -7.69
N ALA A 216 -20.93 -4.80 -8.47
CA ALA A 216 -22.10 -3.96 -8.14
C ALA A 216 -22.72 -4.33 -6.78
N GLU A 217 -22.83 -5.62 -6.46
CA GLU A 217 -23.32 -6.11 -5.16
C GLU A 217 -22.45 -5.64 -4.00
N MET A 218 -21.11 -5.71 -4.16
CA MET A 218 -20.16 -5.40 -3.09
C MET A 218 -19.75 -3.93 -3.02
N MET A 219 -20.07 -3.12 -4.04
CA MET A 219 -19.72 -1.70 -4.14
C MET A 219 -20.08 -0.87 -2.90
N PRO A 220 -21.25 -1.06 -2.24
CA PRO A 220 -21.58 -0.31 -1.02
C PRO A 220 -20.59 -0.52 0.13
N LYS A 221 -19.94 -1.69 0.19
CA LYS A 221 -19.00 -2.07 1.24
C LYS A 221 -17.54 -1.64 0.94
N ILE A 222 -17.26 -1.19 -0.28
CA ILE A 222 -15.90 -0.78 -0.69
C ILE A 222 -15.64 0.65 -0.24
N ILE A 223 -14.50 0.85 0.42
CA ILE A 223 -13.98 2.14 0.88
C ILE A 223 -12.58 2.29 0.30
N ARG A 224 -12.40 3.32 -0.56
CA ARG A 224 -11.11 3.65 -1.16
C ARG A 224 -10.54 4.89 -0.48
N ILE A 225 -9.30 4.82 -0.03
CA ILE A 225 -8.58 5.93 0.61
C ILE A 225 -7.27 6.11 -0.16
N ILE A 226 -7.02 7.34 -0.65
CA ILE A 226 -5.82 7.65 -1.41
C ILE A 226 -5.23 8.98 -0.93
N PRO A 227 -3.91 9.18 -1.00
CA PRO A 227 -3.31 10.48 -0.70
C PRO A 227 -3.59 11.50 -1.80
N GLU A 228 -3.43 12.78 -1.52
CA GLU A 228 -3.65 13.86 -2.50
C GLU A 228 -2.71 13.80 -3.73
N TYR A 229 -1.56 13.14 -3.61
CA TYR A 229 -0.68 12.79 -4.73
C TYR A 229 -0.63 11.27 -4.86
N SER A 230 -1.69 10.68 -5.42
CA SER A 230 -1.77 9.25 -5.69
C SER A 230 -1.56 8.98 -7.17
N ILE A 231 -0.60 8.13 -7.48
CA ILE A 231 -0.42 7.56 -8.82
C ILE A 231 -0.99 6.13 -8.84
N ILE A 232 -0.61 5.31 -7.86
CA ILE A 232 -1.03 3.91 -7.81
C ILE A 232 -2.53 3.78 -7.62
N GLY A 233 -3.11 4.50 -6.66
CA GLY A 233 -4.55 4.46 -6.39
C GLY A 233 -5.43 5.06 -7.49
N THR A 234 -4.81 5.61 -8.54
CA THR A 234 -5.51 6.15 -9.72
C THR A 234 -5.23 5.38 -11.00
N LEU A 235 -4.41 4.32 -10.91
CA LEU A 235 -4.19 3.39 -12.03
C LEU A 235 -5.44 2.55 -12.26
N LEU A 236 -5.79 2.35 -13.53
CA LEU A 236 -6.93 1.55 -13.98
C LEU A 236 -8.30 2.14 -13.59
N GLU A 237 -9.37 1.39 -13.88
CA GLU A 237 -10.73 1.86 -13.66
C GLU A 237 -11.15 1.74 -12.19
N HIS A 238 -11.92 2.74 -11.78
CA HIS A 238 -12.51 2.79 -10.44
C HIS A 238 -13.91 3.43 -10.51
N GLU A 239 -14.94 2.69 -10.17
CA GLU A 239 -16.28 3.27 -10.03
C GLU A 239 -16.46 4.00 -8.69
N LYS A 240 -15.88 3.45 -7.60
CA LYS A 240 -16.00 4.06 -6.29
C LYS A 240 -15.11 5.28 -6.14
N GLN A 241 -15.72 6.43 -5.84
CA GLN A 241 -15.00 7.66 -5.55
C GLN A 241 -14.11 7.48 -4.31
N PRO A 242 -12.85 7.94 -4.35
CA PRO A 242 -11.95 7.79 -3.22
C PRO A 242 -12.18 8.88 -2.17
N ILE A 243 -11.83 8.54 -0.94
CA ILE A 243 -11.56 9.49 0.12
C ILE A 243 -10.13 9.98 -0.06
N ILE A 244 -9.96 11.27 -0.33
CA ILE A 244 -8.64 11.87 -0.53
C ILE A 244 -8.11 12.40 0.80
N VAL A 245 -6.88 12.03 1.15
CA VAL A 245 -6.28 12.36 2.45
C VAL A 245 -4.97 13.13 2.29
N ALA A 246 -4.65 13.93 3.31
CA ALA A 246 -3.39 14.64 3.38
C ALA A 246 -2.24 13.72 3.77
N SER A 247 -1.05 14.02 3.27
CA SER A 247 0.21 13.38 3.66
C SER A 247 1.25 14.41 4.08
N THR A 248 2.15 14.03 4.97
CA THR A 248 3.35 14.81 5.34
C THR A 248 4.49 14.62 4.34
N SER A 249 4.42 13.56 3.52
CA SER A 249 5.35 13.31 2.43
C SER A 249 4.95 14.07 1.17
N ARG A 250 5.81 14.07 0.15
CA ARG A 250 5.59 14.76 -1.13
C ARG A 250 5.74 13.80 -2.31
N GLY A 251 5.01 14.07 -3.40
CA GLY A 251 5.08 13.31 -4.63
C GLY A 251 4.80 11.82 -4.40
N LEU A 252 5.55 10.95 -5.04
CA LEU A 252 5.40 9.49 -4.94
C LEU A 252 5.53 8.94 -3.52
N LEU A 253 6.29 9.62 -2.63
CA LEU A 253 6.43 9.19 -1.24
C LEU A 253 5.14 9.35 -0.42
N GLN A 254 4.11 9.99 -0.95
CA GLN A 254 2.79 10.00 -0.32
C GLN A 254 2.11 8.60 -0.36
N HIS A 255 2.60 7.70 -1.22
CA HIS A 255 2.17 6.30 -1.23
C HIS A 255 2.45 5.59 0.10
N ASP A 256 3.46 6.03 0.86
CA ASP A 256 3.74 5.52 2.20
C ASP A 256 2.61 5.87 3.18
N GLY A 257 1.83 4.87 3.61
CA GLY A 257 0.74 5.01 4.56
C GLY A 257 1.16 5.58 5.92
N PHE A 258 2.43 5.43 6.31
CA PHE A 258 2.98 6.04 7.54
C PHE A 258 3.08 7.56 7.45
N SER A 259 2.99 8.14 6.27
CA SER A 259 3.03 9.58 6.04
C SER A 259 1.64 10.25 6.06
N TRP A 260 0.54 9.47 6.10
CA TRP A 260 -0.82 10.02 6.03
C TRP A 260 -1.20 10.72 7.32
N THR A 261 -1.78 11.91 7.19
CA THR A 261 -2.03 12.79 8.32
C THR A 261 -3.32 12.42 9.04
N VAL A 262 -3.20 12.11 10.32
CA VAL A 262 -4.29 11.73 11.22
C VAL A 262 -4.72 12.93 12.07
N GLN A 263 -6.06 13.08 12.22
CA GLN A 263 -6.68 14.02 13.14
C GLN A 263 -7.90 13.36 13.80
N GLY A 264 -7.86 13.21 15.10
CA GLY A 264 -8.91 12.50 15.80
C GLY A 264 -9.00 11.02 15.35
N PRO A 265 -10.19 10.45 15.16
CA PRO A 265 -10.39 9.08 14.73
C PRO A 265 -10.37 8.92 13.19
N GLY A 266 -9.83 9.86 12.45
CA GLY A 266 -9.83 9.85 10.98
C GLY A 266 -8.61 10.54 10.37
N PHE A 267 -8.55 10.50 9.04
CA PHE A 267 -7.53 11.22 8.28
C PHE A 267 -7.95 12.66 8.00
N VAL A 268 -6.97 13.56 7.87
CA VAL A 268 -7.20 14.91 7.36
C VAL A 268 -7.60 14.81 5.88
N ARG A 269 -8.78 15.30 5.54
CA ARG A 269 -9.34 15.24 4.19
C ARG A 269 -8.76 16.30 3.27
N ARG A 270 -8.79 16.00 1.97
CA ARG A 270 -8.57 16.93 0.86
C ARG A 270 -9.76 16.87 -0.10
N ASP A 271 -10.07 18.01 -0.70
CA ASP A 271 -11.22 18.12 -1.63
C ASP A 271 -10.90 17.54 -3.02
N SER A 272 -9.62 17.49 -3.39
CA SER A 272 -9.18 17.03 -4.71
C SER A 272 -7.75 16.50 -4.68
N LEU A 273 -7.40 15.75 -5.72
CA LEU A 273 -6.02 15.37 -6.00
C LEU A 273 -5.17 16.62 -6.32
N ASN A 274 -3.88 16.51 -6.06
CA ASN A 274 -2.89 17.52 -6.47
C ASN A 274 -2.89 17.69 -8.00
N LYS A 275 -2.73 18.93 -8.47
CA LYS A 275 -2.74 19.26 -9.91
C LYS A 275 -1.69 18.50 -10.72
N THR A 276 -0.52 18.26 -10.15
CA THR A 276 0.56 17.51 -10.81
C THR A 276 0.20 16.02 -10.94
N ALA A 277 -0.44 15.43 -9.91
CA ALA A 277 -0.97 14.08 -9.98
C ALA A 277 -2.06 13.96 -11.06
N LEU A 278 -3.02 14.88 -11.08
CA LEU A 278 -4.07 14.91 -12.11
C LEU A 278 -3.47 14.97 -13.52
N ARG A 279 -2.49 15.84 -13.75
CA ARG A 279 -1.82 15.94 -15.05
C ARG A 279 -1.11 14.64 -15.45
N PHE A 280 -0.45 13.97 -14.50
CA PHE A 280 0.17 12.67 -14.75
C PHE A 280 -0.86 11.61 -15.17
N ILE A 281 -1.98 11.56 -14.44
CA ILE A 281 -3.10 10.65 -14.71
C ILE A 281 -3.69 10.90 -16.10
N GLU A 282 -3.94 12.16 -16.46
CA GLU A 282 -4.44 12.55 -17.78
C GLU A 282 -3.51 12.10 -18.92
N ILE A 283 -2.20 12.31 -18.76
CA ILE A 283 -1.20 11.85 -19.71
C ILE A 283 -1.24 10.31 -19.82
N LEU A 284 -1.25 9.61 -18.69
CA LEU A 284 -1.23 8.15 -18.64
C LEU A 284 -2.49 7.55 -19.31
N HIS A 285 -3.68 8.06 -18.97
CA HIS A 285 -4.94 7.60 -19.56
C HIS A 285 -4.99 7.86 -21.08
N LYS A 286 -4.62 9.07 -21.51
CA LYS A 286 -4.56 9.42 -22.95
C LYS A 286 -3.73 8.43 -23.76
N TRP A 287 -2.66 7.89 -23.17
CA TRP A 287 -1.78 6.94 -23.83
C TRP A 287 -2.31 5.51 -23.76
N ILE A 288 -2.78 5.08 -22.57
CA ILE A 288 -3.26 3.70 -22.33
C ILE A 288 -4.53 3.41 -23.13
N ASP A 289 -5.45 4.37 -23.26
CA ASP A 289 -6.74 4.17 -23.94
C ASP A 289 -6.58 3.87 -25.44
N GLY A 290 -5.49 4.31 -26.06
CA GLY A 290 -5.19 4.05 -27.48
C GLY A 290 -4.37 2.80 -27.76
N MET A 291 -3.94 2.06 -26.72
CA MET A 291 -3.00 0.95 -26.83
C MET A 291 -3.68 -0.42 -26.75
N ASP A 292 -3.22 -1.36 -27.57
CA ASP A 292 -3.50 -2.78 -27.39
C ASP A 292 -2.70 -3.37 -26.20
N MET A 293 -2.97 -4.64 -25.86
CA MET A 293 -2.36 -5.30 -24.71
C MET A 293 -0.84 -5.44 -24.84
N GLU A 294 -0.32 -5.68 -26.04
CA GLU A 294 1.11 -5.83 -26.26
C GLU A 294 1.82 -4.47 -26.14
N GLN A 295 1.22 -3.41 -26.67
CA GLN A 295 1.71 -2.05 -26.52
C GLN A 295 1.74 -1.60 -25.06
N LYS A 296 0.70 -1.92 -24.28
CA LYS A 296 0.66 -1.66 -22.83
C LYS A 296 1.81 -2.39 -22.12
N ARG A 297 2.03 -3.67 -22.43
CA ARG A 297 3.11 -4.46 -21.86
C ARG A 297 4.48 -3.86 -22.17
N LEU A 298 4.73 -3.49 -23.42
CA LEU A 298 5.99 -2.86 -23.84
C LEU A 298 6.22 -1.50 -23.16
N LEU A 299 5.17 -0.69 -23.02
CA LEU A 299 5.26 0.59 -22.31
C LEU A 299 5.66 0.38 -20.84
N ILE A 300 5.04 -0.59 -20.16
CA ILE A 300 5.35 -0.92 -18.77
C ILE A 300 6.82 -1.39 -18.67
N GLU A 301 7.26 -2.28 -19.56
CA GLU A 301 8.65 -2.75 -19.57
C GLU A 301 9.65 -1.62 -19.77
N ASP A 302 9.37 -0.72 -20.71
CA ASP A 302 10.21 0.44 -21.02
C ASP A 302 10.27 1.44 -19.86
N LEU A 303 9.11 1.72 -19.22
CA LEU A 303 9.03 2.59 -18.05
C LEU A 303 9.91 2.06 -16.90
N PHE A 304 9.71 0.78 -16.55
CA PHE A 304 10.46 0.17 -15.45
C PHE A 304 11.94 -0.04 -15.76
N ALA A 305 12.27 -0.41 -17.01
CA ALA A 305 13.67 -0.44 -17.46
C ALA A 305 14.33 0.94 -17.38
N THR A 306 13.56 2.03 -17.57
CA THR A 306 14.07 3.41 -17.44
C THR A 306 14.30 3.76 -15.97
N LEU A 307 13.36 3.39 -15.06
CA LEU A 307 13.54 3.58 -13.62
C LEU A 307 14.75 2.79 -13.09
N GLN A 308 14.93 1.54 -13.50
CA GLN A 308 16.10 0.71 -13.16
C GLN A 308 17.43 1.29 -13.69
N ALA A 309 17.41 2.04 -14.80
CA ALA A 309 18.61 2.71 -15.32
C ALA A 309 19.16 3.79 -14.37
N SER A 310 18.38 4.24 -13.38
CA SER A 310 18.86 5.11 -12.30
C SER A 310 19.96 4.44 -11.44
N GLY A 311 20.03 3.09 -11.47
CA GLY A 311 20.96 2.30 -10.66
C GLY A 311 20.47 2.05 -9.23
N TYR A 312 19.22 2.39 -8.92
CA TYR A 312 18.56 2.12 -7.64
C TYR A 312 17.59 0.94 -7.75
N GLU A 313 17.38 0.24 -6.65
CA GLU A 313 16.46 -0.90 -6.57
C GLU A 313 15.06 -0.48 -6.11
N ASN A 314 14.97 0.63 -5.35
CA ASN A 314 13.74 1.12 -4.76
C ASN A 314 13.32 2.49 -5.33
N LEU A 315 12.03 2.74 -5.45
CA LEU A 315 11.51 4.04 -5.92
C LEU A 315 11.83 5.19 -4.97
N SER A 316 11.83 4.95 -3.67
CA SER A 316 12.26 5.93 -2.67
C SER A 316 13.71 6.38 -2.89
N GLU A 317 14.62 5.46 -3.30
CA GLU A 317 15.99 5.78 -3.64
C GLU A 317 16.10 6.55 -4.97
N VAL A 318 15.31 6.17 -5.99
CA VAL A 318 15.23 6.92 -7.26
C VAL A 318 14.84 8.36 -7.01
N GLN A 319 13.82 8.58 -6.18
CA GLN A 319 13.36 9.93 -5.83
C GLN A 319 14.42 10.70 -5.03
N SER A 320 15.04 10.08 -4.05
CA SER A 320 16.11 10.72 -3.24
C SER A 320 17.36 11.06 -4.04
N GLY A 321 17.63 10.31 -5.11
CA GLY A 321 18.75 10.54 -6.06
C GLY A 321 18.59 11.80 -6.93
N GLY A 322 17.40 12.37 -7.01
CA GLY A 322 17.11 13.67 -7.63
C GLY A 322 17.67 13.82 -9.06
N LEU A 323 18.41 14.90 -9.31
CA LEU A 323 18.97 15.21 -10.64
C LEU A 323 19.88 14.13 -11.20
N LYS A 324 20.58 13.35 -10.36
CA LYS A 324 21.45 12.25 -10.80
C LYS A 324 20.63 11.10 -11.37
N SER A 325 19.55 10.72 -10.69
CA SER A 325 18.58 9.71 -11.18
C SER A 325 17.94 10.16 -12.49
N LEU A 326 17.49 11.41 -12.55
CA LEU A 326 16.91 12.00 -13.76
C LEU A 326 17.85 11.95 -14.95
N ALA A 327 19.12 12.35 -14.77
CA ALA A 327 20.11 12.32 -15.85
C ALA A 327 20.37 10.90 -16.38
N ALA A 328 20.35 9.88 -15.52
CA ALA A 328 20.49 8.49 -15.94
C ALA A 328 19.27 8.00 -16.75
N MET A 329 18.05 8.36 -16.30
CA MET A 329 16.81 8.02 -16.99
C MET A 329 16.70 8.69 -18.37
N VAL A 330 17.04 9.98 -18.46
CA VAL A 330 16.99 10.74 -19.74
C VAL A 330 17.95 10.14 -20.78
N LYS A 331 19.15 9.70 -20.39
CA LYS A 331 20.08 9.02 -21.30
C LYS A 331 19.52 7.74 -21.91
N ARG A 332 18.61 7.07 -21.23
CA ARG A 332 17.97 5.85 -21.74
C ARG A 332 16.88 6.15 -22.78
N LEU A 333 16.26 7.33 -22.75
CA LEU A 333 15.24 7.72 -23.72
C LEU A 333 15.73 7.62 -25.17
N ASP A 334 17.04 7.79 -25.41
CA ASP A 334 17.62 7.64 -26.76
C ASP A 334 17.54 6.21 -27.31
N LYS A 335 17.25 5.21 -26.46
CA LYS A 335 17.13 3.79 -26.87
C LYS A 335 15.71 3.40 -27.29
N PHE A 336 14.73 4.27 -27.08
CA PHE A 336 13.33 3.99 -27.41
C PHE A 336 12.97 4.40 -28.83
N ALA A 337 11.90 3.76 -29.37
CA ALA A 337 11.29 4.19 -30.61
C ALA A 337 10.82 5.66 -30.51
N PRO A 338 10.87 6.45 -31.61
CA PRO A 338 10.49 7.87 -31.58
C PRO A 338 9.12 8.12 -30.95
N GLU A 339 8.14 7.23 -31.20
CA GLU A 339 6.76 7.32 -30.68
C GLU A 339 6.73 7.16 -29.16
N SER A 340 7.44 6.18 -28.63
CA SER A 340 7.53 5.91 -27.17
C SER A 340 8.37 6.95 -26.45
N ARG A 341 9.35 7.57 -27.12
CA ARG A 341 10.27 8.56 -26.54
C ARG A 341 9.53 9.81 -26.05
N GLY A 342 8.64 10.36 -26.87
CA GLY A 342 7.86 11.56 -26.53
C GLY A 342 6.99 11.30 -25.29
N MET A 343 6.29 10.18 -25.26
CA MET A 343 5.47 9.72 -24.16
C MET A 343 6.28 9.57 -22.88
N MET A 344 7.39 8.83 -22.95
CA MET A 344 8.26 8.59 -21.80
C MET A 344 8.83 9.89 -21.24
N GLN A 345 9.17 10.84 -22.13
CA GLN A 345 9.66 12.16 -21.71
C GLN A 345 8.56 12.96 -20.98
N GLU A 346 7.30 12.90 -21.43
CA GLU A 346 6.16 13.52 -20.75
C GLU A 346 5.91 12.89 -19.38
N LEU A 347 5.92 11.54 -19.27
CA LEU A 347 5.75 10.82 -18.01
C LEU A 347 6.87 11.14 -17.02
N LEU A 348 8.13 11.10 -17.49
CA LEU A 348 9.28 11.47 -16.64
C LEU A 348 9.22 12.93 -16.21
N THR A 349 8.79 13.84 -17.08
CA THR A 349 8.63 15.27 -16.74
C THR A 349 7.52 15.44 -15.68
N ALA A 350 6.41 14.70 -15.77
CA ALA A 350 5.34 14.74 -14.77
C ALA A 350 5.81 14.16 -13.42
N ILE A 351 6.54 13.04 -13.42
CA ILE A 351 7.17 12.48 -12.21
C ILE A 351 8.18 13.47 -11.61
N CYS A 352 9.02 14.08 -12.44
CA CYS A 352 10.07 14.99 -12.02
C CYS A 352 9.59 16.43 -11.78
N GLY A 353 8.43 16.82 -12.34
CA GLY A 353 7.83 18.15 -12.10
C GLY A 353 7.59 18.39 -10.61
N GLY A 354 7.14 17.38 -9.88
CA GLY A 354 7.08 17.42 -8.42
C GLY A 354 8.46 17.62 -7.75
N TRP A 355 9.54 17.12 -8.36
CA TRP A 355 10.92 17.32 -7.85
C TRP A 355 11.43 18.74 -8.11
N LEU A 356 11.12 19.34 -9.26
CA LEU A 356 11.52 20.71 -9.59
C LEU A 356 10.79 21.73 -8.74
N GLU A 357 9.50 21.55 -8.48
CA GLU A 357 8.74 22.35 -7.51
C GLU A 357 9.35 22.22 -6.11
N GLN A 358 9.76 21.02 -5.71
CA GLN A 358 10.42 20.75 -4.44
C GLN A 358 11.80 21.44 -4.34
N LEU A 359 12.58 21.49 -5.43
CA LEU A 359 13.87 22.20 -5.48
C LEU A 359 13.69 23.71 -5.40
N GLN A 360 12.63 24.26 -6.00
CA GLN A 360 12.31 25.70 -5.92
C GLN A 360 11.84 26.13 -4.53
N GLU A 361 11.04 25.29 -3.85
CA GLU A 361 10.62 25.55 -2.46
C GLU A 361 11.77 25.38 -1.46
N ASN A 362 12.62 24.34 -1.61
CA ASN A 362 13.82 24.16 -0.78
C ASN A 362 14.86 25.29 -0.90
N THR A 363 14.85 26.04 -2.01
CA THR A 363 15.67 27.25 -2.13
C THR A 363 15.09 28.42 -1.38
N LYS A 364 13.77 28.45 -1.13
CA LYS A 364 13.11 29.44 -0.27
C LYS A 364 13.21 29.10 1.22
N ASP A 365 13.23 27.78 1.57
CA ASP A 365 13.26 27.28 2.96
C ASP A 365 14.67 27.01 3.52
N LYS A 366 15.73 27.20 2.75
CA LYS A 366 17.13 26.98 3.20
C LYS A 366 17.59 27.93 4.34
N LEU A 367 16.70 28.74 4.90
CA LEU A 367 16.92 29.55 6.10
C LEU A 367 16.32 28.96 7.39
N SER A 368 15.65 27.82 7.33
CA SER A 368 15.18 27.10 8.51
C SER A 368 15.59 25.62 8.45
N ALA A 369 16.17 25.13 9.54
CA ALA A 369 16.75 23.80 9.72
C ALA A 369 16.00 22.66 9.00
N ILE A 370 16.73 21.77 8.34
CA ILE A 370 16.23 20.51 7.77
C ILE A 370 15.47 19.75 8.86
N PRO A 371 14.15 19.52 8.75
CA PRO A 371 13.47 18.67 9.71
C PRO A 371 14.01 17.27 9.55
N GLN A 372 14.52 16.70 10.63
CA GLN A 372 14.79 15.27 10.74
C GLN A 372 13.56 14.50 10.25
N SER A 373 13.73 13.53 9.34
CA SER A 373 12.57 12.83 8.78
C SER A 373 11.74 12.23 9.93
N PHE A 374 10.43 12.20 9.77
CA PHE A 374 9.53 11.65 10.80
C PHE A 374 9.92 10.21 11.17
N SER A 375 10.34 9.42 10.20
CA SER A 375 10.83 8.05 10.38
C SER A 375 12.04 7.99 11.30
N ASP A 376 12.96 8.96 11.21
CA ASP A 376 14.15 8.99 12.06
C ASP A 376 13.78 9.24 13.51
N LYS A 377 12.79 10.14 13.78
CA LYS A 377 12.27 10.37 15.13
C LYS A 377 11.62 9.15 15.78
N ILE A 378 10.91 8.32 14.98
CA ILE A 378 10.33 7.07 15.48
C ILE A 378 11.46 6.07 15.80
N LEU A 379 12.44 5.94 14.91
CA LEU A 379 13.54 5.01 15.11
C LEU A 379 14.45 5.39 16.27
N GLU A 380 14.53 6.67 16.67
CA GLU A 380 15.25 7.11 17.86
C GLU A 380 14.60 6.63 19.17
N LYS A 381 13.29 6.39 19.19
CA LYS A 381 12.54 5.91 20.36
C LYS A 381 12.87 4.44 20.73
N PHE A 382 13.34 3.64 19.79
CA PHE A 382 13.70 2.23 19.94
C PHE A 382 15.22 2.03 19.89
#